data_c7df5ca1ba8b4c46b103534163111d4f
#
_entry.id   c7df5ca1ba8b4c46b103534163111d4f
#
_cell.length_a   1.000
_cell.length_b   1.000
_cell.length_c   1.000
_cell.angle_alpha   90.00
_cell.angle_beta   90.00
_cell.angle_gamma   90.00
#
_symmetry.space_group_name_H-M   'P 1'
#
loop_
_entity.id
_entity.type
_entity.pdbx_description
1 polymer ?
#
loop_
_entity_poly.entity_id
_entity_poly.type
_entity_poly.pdbx_seq_one_letter_code
_entity_poly.pdbx_strand_id
1 'polypeptide(L)'
;LWRLAKESGNLDLNSSYSYLLWCRDFAATSAVARDGDGKPIGFITGYLRPDRPRTLLVWQVAVDGAHRGRGIAARLLDGLAARVAAELEVICVETTITPGNTASERLFTSFAARHGARVEHEVLFDTPLFPDGPHDPEVLYRIGPLTPHLSH
;
A
#
# COMPACT_ATOMS: atom_id res chain seq x y z
N LEU A 1 4.59 13.42 2.31
CA LEU A 1 3.56 12.37 2.45
C LEU A 1 2.23 12.94 2.93
N TRP A 2 2.26 13.77 3.97
CA TRP A 2 1.03 14.39 4.50
C TRP A 2 0.29 15.21 3.43
N ARG A 3 1.02 16.02 2.65
CA ARG A 3 0.44 16.79 1.55
C ARG A 3 -0.20 15.88 0.51
N LEU A 4 0.50 14.84 0.07
CA LEU A 4 -0.01 13.89 -0.92
C LEU A 4 -1.26 13.16 -0.42
N ALA A 5 -1.27 12.75 0.84
CA ALA A 5 -2.44 12.11 1.45
C ALA A 5 -3.64 13.06 1.51
N LYS A 6 -3.40 14.31 1.92
CA LYS A 6 -4.44 15.34 2.01
C LYS A 6 -5.06 15.65 0.64
N GLU A 7 -4.24 15.80 -0.38
CA GLU A 7 -4.67 16.15 -1.72
C GLU A 7 -5.34 15.00 -2.48
N SER A 8 -5.12 13.74 -2.04
CA SER A 8 -5.69 12.57 -2.70
C SER A 8 -7.22 12.51 -2.61
N GLY A 9 -7.78 13.00 -1.50
CA GLY A 9 -9.21 12.96 -1.23
C GLY A 9 -9.77 11.56 -0.91
N ASN A 10 -8.99 10.51 -1.07
CA ASN A 10 -9.42 9.12 -0.93
C ASN A 10 -8.87 8.43 0.32
N LEU A 11 -7.95 9.08 1.03
CA LEU A 11 -7.30 8.51 2.20
C LEU A 11 -7.77 9.19 3.47
N ASP A 12 -7.84 8.41 4.55
CA ASP A 12 -7.98 8.96 5.89
C ASP A 12 -6.71 9.75 6.21
N LEU A 13 -6.86 11.05 6.45
CA LEU A 13 -5.72 11.90 6.74
C LEU A 13 -5.37 11.76 8.22
N ASN A 14 -4.12 11.37 8.47
CA ASN A 14 -3.56 11.30 9.81
C ASN A 14 -2.79 12.58 10.11
N SER A 15 -2.34 12.74 11.36
CA SER A 15 -1.56 13.90 11.74
C SER A 15 -0.22 13.94 11.00
N SER A 16 0.33 15.12 10.78
CA SER A 16 1.66 15.26 10.18
C SER A 16 2.73 14.52 10.99
N TYR A 17 2.54 14.44 12.31
CA TYR A 17 3.42 13.69 13.20
C TYR A 17 3.45 12.20 12.86
N SER A 18 2.30 11.62 12.52
CA SER A 18 2.24 10.21 12.09
C SER A 18 3.11 9.96 10.86
N TYR A 19 3.07 10.85 9.89
CA TYR A 19 3.89 10.70 8.68
C TYR A 19 5.38 10.86 8.95
N LEU A 20 5.76 11.70 9.89
CA LEU A 20 7.16 11.81 10.33
C LEU A 20 7.63 10.50 10.98
N LEU A 21 6.80 9.88 11.82
CA LEU A 21 7.12 8.58 12.41
C LEU A 21 7.26 7.50 11.35
N TRP A 22 6.37 7.47 10.36
CA TRP A 22 6.44 6.51 9.26
C TRP A 22 7.74 6.65 8.45
N CYS A 23 8.13 7.86 8.14
CA CYS A 23 9.38 8.12 7.42
C CYS A 23 10.61 7.69 8.22
N ARG A 24 10.56 7.81 9.54
CA ARG A 24 11.66 7.38 10.40
C ARG A 24 11.71 5.86 10.59
N ASP A 25 10.56 5.28 10.95
CA ASP A 25 10.55 3.90 11.46
C ASP A 25 10.23 2.85 10.40
N PHE A 26 9.54 3.24 9.33
CA PHE A 26 9.07 2.32 8.31
C PHE A 26 9.58 2.62 6.90
N ALA A 27 10.73 3.30 6.81
CA ALA A 27 11.35 3.62 5.52
C ALA A 27 11.72 2.36 4.72
N ALA A 28 12.15 1.30 5.39
CA ALA A 28 12.53 0.04 4.73
C ALA A 28 11.35 -0.67 4.06
N THR A 29 10.12 -0.39 4.51
CA THR A 29 8.89 -1.01 4.02
C THR A 29 7.97 0.01 3.35
N SER A 30 8.51 1.13 2.93
CA SER A 30 7.79 2.23 2.28
C SER A 30 8.62 2.75 1.10
N ALA A 31 7.99 3.49 0.20
CA ALA A 31 8.67 4.06 -0.95
C ALA A 31 8.04 5.38 -1.38
N VAL A 32 8.83 6.22 -2.00
CA VAL A 32 8.41 7.53 -2.53
C VAL A 32 8.81 7.59 -4.00
N ALA A 33 7.88 8.05 -4.83
CA ALA A 33 8.17 8.38 -6.22
C ALA A 33 8.49 9.89 -6.30
N ARG A 34 9.53 10.23 -7.02
CA ARG A 34 9.95 11.61 -7.23
C ARG A 34 9.94 11.94 -8.73
N ASP A 35 9.64 13.21 -9.06
CA ASP A 35 9.77 13.68 -10.43
C ASP A 35 11.24 13.97 -10.78
N GLY A 36 11.48 14.48 -12.01
CA GLY A 36 12.83 14.81 -12.48
C GLY A 36 13.54 15.88 -11.65
N ASP A 37 12.80 16.70 -10.92
CA ASP A 37 13.33 17.75 -10.05
C ASP A 37 13.47 17.29 -8.60
N GLY A 38 13.17 16.02 -8.31
CA GLY A 38 13.25 15.45 -6.98
C GLY A 38 12.04 15.71 -6.11
N LYS A 39 10.96 16.29 -6.64
CA LYS A 39 9.74 16.54 -5.88
C LYS A 39 8.96 15.23 -5.67
N PRO A 40 8.53 14.93 -4.44
CA PRO A 40 7.67 13.76 -4.21
C PRO A 40 6.32 13.89 -4.91
N ILE A 41 5.98 12.90 -5.74
CA ILE A 41 4.75 12.88 -6.53
C ILE A 41 3.87 11.68 -6.20
N GLY A 42 4.35 10.76 -5.38
CA GLY A 42 3.59 9.61 -4.93
C GLY A 42 4.32 8.90 -3.81
N PHE A 43 3.57 8.10 -3.04
CA PHE A 43 4.16 7.28 -2.00
C PHE A 43 3.34 6.01 -1.77
N ILE A 44 4.00 5.02 -1.20
CA ILE A 44 3.39 3.82 -0.65
C ILE A 44 4.00 3.57 0.73
N THR A 45 3.16 3.34 1.73
CA THR A 45 3.59 3.05 3.09
C THR A 45 3.12 1.67 3.50
N GLY A 46 3.97 0.96 4.23
CA GLY A 46 3.65 -0.36 4.72
C GLY A 46 4.53 -0.77 5.89
N TYR A 47 4.20 -1.88 6.49
CA TYR A 47 4.99 -2.47 7.56
C TYR A 47 4.89 -3.99 7.52
N LEU A 48 5.90 -4.67 8.09
CA LEU A 48 5.84 -6.11 8.27
C LEU A 48 4.93 -6.42 9.46
N ARG A 49 4.02 -7.36 9.28
CA ARG A 49 3.12 -7.72 10.37
C ARG A 49 3.91 -8.35 11.53
N PRO A 50 3.69 -7.90 12.79
CA PRO A 50 4.48 -8.41 13.93
C PRO A 50 4.38 -9.90 14.15
N ASP A 51 3.22 -10.50 13.91
CA ASP A 51 2.97 -11.94 14.07
C ASP A 51 3.17 -12.75 12.77
N ARG A 52 3.43 -12.07 11.66
CA ARG A 52 3.69 -12.69 10.35
C ARG A 52 4.76 -11.89 9.62
N PRO A 53 6.04 -12.01 10.00
CA PRO A 53 7.10 -11.11 9.51
C PRO A 53 7.44 -11.28 8.02
N ARG A 54 6.87 -12.29 7.35
CA ARG A 54 7.00 -12.45 5.89
C ARG A 54 5.82 -11.88 5.14
N THR A 55 4.96 -11.14 5.81
CA THR A 55 3.80 -10.45 5.23
C THR A 55 3.99 -8.95 5.36
N LEU A 56 3.95 -8.25 4.21
CA LEU A 56 3.91 -6.79 4.15
C LEU A 56 2.45 -6.35 4.15
N LEU A 57 2.06 -5.53 5.12
CA LEU A 57 0.78 -4.84 5.06
C LEU A 57 1.00 -3.46 4.45
N VAL A 58 0.34 -3.19 3.33
CA VAL A 58 0.33 -1.86 2.70
C VAL A 58 -0.77 -1.03 3.34
N TRP A 59 -0.38 0.10 3.92
CA TRP A 59 -1.31 0.99 4.60
C TRP A 59 -1.91 2.03 3.67
N GLN A 60 -1.07 2.87 3.05
CA GLN A 60 -1.56 3.93 2.16
C GLN A 60 -0.76 3.98 0.87
N VAL A 61 -1.46 4.30 -0.21
CA VAL A 61 -0.87 4.60 -1.52
C VAL A 61 -1.52 5.89 -2.02
N ALA A 62 -0.72 6.87 -2.40
CA ALA A 62 -1.22 8.10 -2.97
C ALA A 62 -0.32 8.58 -4.10
N VAL A 63 -0.92 9.18 -5.12
CA VAL A 63 -0.21 9.79 -6.25
C VAL A 63 -0.78 11.19 -6.45
N ASP A 64 0.10 12.15 -6.69
CA ASP A 64 -0.26 13.52 -7.04
C ASP A 64 -1.26 13.52 -8.22
N GLY A 65 -2.33 14.31 -8.11
CA GLY A 65 -3.37 14.37 -9.11
C GLY A 65 -2.87 14.70 -10.51
N ALA A 66 -1.85 15.56 -10.62
CA ALA A 66 -1.22 15.91 -11.90
C ALA A 66 -0.47 14.74 -12.56
N HIS A 67 -0.15 13.70 -11.80
CA HIS A 67 0.61 12.53 -12.27
C HIS A 67 -0.20 11.26 -12.34
N ARG A 68 -1.51 11.32 -12.13
CA ARG A 68 -2.41 10.16 -12.23
C ARG A 68 -2.47 9.65 -13.68
N GLY A 69 -2.75 8.35 -13.84
CA GLY A 69 -2.85 7.73 -15.15
C GLY A 69 -1.51 7.35 -15.78
N ARG A 70 -0.40 7.48 -15.06
CA ARG A 70 0.95 7.13 -15.54
C ARG A 70 1.50 5.83 -14.96
N GLY A 71 0.69 5.07 -14.24
CA GLY A 71 1.10 3.81 -13.64
C GLY A 71 2.04 3.96 -12.44
N ILE A 72 2.10 5.13 -11.81
CA ILE A 72 3.04 5.38 -10.70
C ILE A 72 2.69 4.52 -9.49
N ALA A 73 1.41 4.39 -9.13
CA ALA A 73 0.99 3.55 -8.02
C ALA A 73 1.38 2.08 -8.24
N ALA A 74 1.18 1.57 -9.44
CA ALA A 74 1.58 0.19 -9.79
C ALA A 74 3.09 0.01 -9.69
N ARG A 75 3.87 0.99 -10.15
CA ARG A 75 5.34 0.94 -10.07
C ARG A 75 5.84 1.03 -8.63
N LEU A 76 5.19 1.84 -7.79
CA LEU A 76 5.48 1.91 -6.36
C LEU A 76 5.25 0.55 -5.69
N LEU A 77 4.10 -0.07 -5.96
CA LEU A 77 3.75 -1.36 -5.38
C LEU A 77 4.70 -2.46 -5.87
N ASP A 78 4.94 -2.55 -7.17
CA ASP A 78 5.86 -3.55 -7.73
C ASP A 78 7.28 -3.37 -7.18
N GLY A 79 7.77 -2.14 -7.13
CA GLY A 79 9.11 -1.85 -6.65
C GLY A 79 9.28 -2.15 -5.16
N LEU A 80 8.30 -1.77 -4.34
CA LEU A 80 8.33 -2.09 -2.92
C LEU A 80 8.26 -3.58 -2.68
N ALA A 81 7.35 -4.29 -3.35
CA ALA A 81 7.20 -5.73 -3.20
C ALA A 81 8.48 -6.47 -3.59
N ALA A 82 9.12 -6.07 -4.68
CA ALA A 82 10.40 -6.66 -5.10
C ALA A 82 11.51 -6.44 -4.07
N ARG A 83 11.60 -5.23 -3.52
CA ARG A 83 12.60 -4.90 -2.51
C ARG A 83 12.42 -5.70 -1.22
N VAL A 84 11.20 -5.74 -0.68
CA VAL A 84 10.95 -6.46 0.58
C VAL A 84 11.01 -7.98 0.39
N ALA A 85 10.68 -8.50 -0.79
CA ALA A 85 10.87 -9.91 -1.10
C ALA A 85 12.36 -10.27 -1.11
N ALA A 86 13.19 -9.45 -1.72
CA ALA A 86 14.63 -9.68 -1.82
C ALA A 86 15.36 -9.47 -0.49
N GLU A 87 15.04 -8.41 0.25
CA GLU A 87 15.79 -7.99 1.43
C GLU A 87 15.22 -8.54 2.73
N LEU A 88 13.91 -8.77 2.80
CA LEU A 88 13.19 -9.12 4.03
C LEU A 88 12.42 -10.44 3.93
N GLU A 89 12.60 -11.17 2.85
CA GLU A 89 11.99 -12.48 2.61
C GLU A 89 10.47 -12.47 2.65
N VAL A 90 9.85 -11.35 2.24
CA VAL A 90 8.38 -11.22 2.18
C VAL A 90 7.83 -12.10 1.06
N ILE A 91 6.78 -12.85 1.37
CA ILE A 91 6.11 -13.76 0.42
C ILE A 91 4.64 -13.42 0.23
N CYS A 92 4.10 -12.50 1.01
CA CYS A 92 2.68 -12.16 0.97
C CYS A 92 2.51 -10.66 1.18
N VAL A 93 1.59 -10.07 0.40
CA VAL A 93 1.17 -8.68 0.57
C VAL A 93 -0.26 -8.67 1.04
N GLU A 94 -0.53 -7.91 2.10
CA GLU A 94 -1.88 -7.64 2.59
C GLU A 94 -2.19 -6.16 2.48
N THR A 95 -3.45 -5.84 2.27
CA THR A 95 -3.97 -4.47 2.33
C THR A 95 -5.43 -4.50 2.69
N THR A 96 -5.96 -3.41 3.23
CA THR A 96 -7.40 -3.28 3.46
C THR A 96 -7.97 -2.28 2.47
N ILE A 97 -9.13 -2.60 1.92
CA ILE A 97 -9.81 -1.78 0.92
C ILE A 97 -11.26 -1.65 1.34
N THR A 98 -11.78 -0.41 1.35
CA THR A 98 -13.20 -0.19 1.56
C THR A 98 -13.97 -0.55 0.28
N PRO A 99 -15.19 -1.13 0.40
CA PRO A 99 -16.01 -1.44 -0.76
C PRO A 99 -16.28 -0.20 -1.60
N GLY A 100 -16.16 -0.33 -2.91
CA GLY A 100 -16.34 0.78 -3.85
C GLY A 100 -15.09 1.58 -4.17
N ASN A 101 -13.98 1.33 -3.48
CA ASN A 101 -12.69 1.94 -3.84
C ASN A 101 -12.10 1.20 -5.04
N THR A 102 -12.62 1.51 -6.22
CA THR A 102 -12.29 0.81 -7.46
C THR A 102 -10.81 0.96 -7.85
N ALA A 103 -10.23 2.12 -7.59
CA ALA A 103 -8.83 2.38 -7.92
C ALA A 103 -7.89 1.44 -7.14
N SER A 104 -8.13 1.28 -5.83
CA SER A 104 -7.35 0.35 -5.01
C SER A 104 -7.60 -1.11 -5.39
N GLU A 105 -8.86 -1.47 -5.63
CA GLU A 105 -9.19 -2.83 -6.08
C GLU A 105 -8.43 -3.19 -7.36
N ARG A 106 -8.41 -2.30 -8.34
CA ARG A 106 -7.69 -2.51 -9.60
C ARG A 106 -6.18 -2.59 -9.39
N LEU A 107 -5.64 -1.72 -8.54
CA LEU A 107 -4.21 -1.69 -8.25
C LEU A 107 -3.74 -3.05 -7.73
N PHE A 108 -4.42 -3.57 -6.72
CA PHE A 108 -3.99 -4.80 -6.05
C PHE A 108 -4.36 -6.06 -6.83
N THR A 109 -5.50 -6.11 -7.52
CA THR A 109 -5.85 -7.26 -8.37
C THR A 109 -4.93 -7.35 -9.59
N SER A 110 -4.57 -6.22 -10.18
CA SER A 110 -3.61 -6.19 -11.29
C SER A 110 -2.21 -6.60 -10.83
N PHE A 111 -1.82 -6.18 -9.62
CA PHE A 111 -0.58 -6.63 -9.01
C PHE A 111 -0.54 -8.15 -8.85
N ALA A 112 -1.60 -8.73 -8.32
CA ALA A 112 -1.70 -10.17 -8.14
C ALA A 112 -1.57 -10.91 -9.49
N ALA A 113 -2.25 -10.41 -10.52
CA ALA A 113 -2.19 -11.01 -11.86
C ALA A 113 -0.76 -10.94 -12.44
N ARG A 114 -0.06 -9.81 -12.29
CA ARG A 114 1.31 -9.66 -12.79
C ARG A 114 2.29 -10.60 -12.09
N HIS A 115 2.03 -10.93 -10.82
CA HIS A 115 2.92 -11.78 -10.03
C HIS A 115 2.46 -13.23 -9.94
N GLY A 116 1.39 -13.60 -10.64
CA GLY A 116 0.86 -14.96 -10.60
C GLY A 116 0.40 -15.39 -9.21
N ALA A 117 -0.01 -14.44 -8.38
CA ALA A 117 -0.41 -14.67 -7.00
C ALA A 117 -1.91 -14.84 -6.86
N ARG A 118 -2.33 -15.53 -5.81
CA ARG A 118 -3.74 -15.66 -5.45
C ARG A 118 -4.20 -14.46 -4.67
N VAL A 119 -5.48 -14.11 -4.82
CA VAL A 119 -6.14 -13.08 -4.02
C VAL A 119 -7.22 -13.74 -3.18
N GLU A 120 -7.11 -13.55 -1.87
CA GLU A 120 -8.16 -13.92 -0.91
C GLU A 120 -8.63 -12.66 -0.21
N HIS A 121 -9.91 -12.54 0.10
CA HIS A 121 -10.43 -11.37 0.81
C HIS A 121 -11.50 -11.76 1.82
N GLU A 122 -11.54 -11.00 2.92
CA GLU A 122 -12.52 -11.13 4.01
C GLU A 122 -12.68 -9.80 4.71
N VAL A 123 -13.82 -9.58 5.34
CA VAL A 123 -14.01 -8.37 6.18
C VAL A 123 -13.12 -8.50 7.40
N LEU A 124 -12.18 -7.55 7.57
CA LEU A 124 -11.27 -7.53 8.71
C LEU A 124 -11.83 -6.65 9.84
N PHE A 125 -12.24 -5.43 9.51
CA PHE A 125 -12.82 -4.48 10.46
C PHE A 125 -14.19 -4.05 9.95
N ASP A 126 -15.24 -4.56 10.60
CA ASP A 126 -16.60 -4.19 10.25
C ASP A 126 -16.96 -2.82 10.84
N THR A 127 -17.98 -2.19 10.25
CA THR A 127 -18.44 -0.84 10.63
C THR A 127 -18.58 -0.62 12.13
N PRO A 128 -19.15 -1.55 12.93
CA PRO A 128 -19.29 -1.34 14.38
C PRO A 128 -17.98 -1.21 15.15
N LEU A 129 -16.84 -1.57 14.56
CA LEU A 129 -15.54 -1.47 15.23
C LEU A 129 -14.96 -0.05 15.21
N PHE A 130 -15.55 0.87 14.42
CA PHE A 130 -15.07 2.24 14.30
C PHE A 130 -15.84 3.16 15.25
N PRO A 131 -15.18 3.69 16.32
CA PRO A 131 -15.86 4.45 17.36
C PRO A 131 -16.18 5.89 16.97
N ASP A 132 -15.55 6.43 15.94
CA ASP A 132 -15.61 7.84 15.56
C ASP A 132 -16.72 8.16 14.54
N GLY A 133 -17.68 7.26 14.37
CA GLY A 133 -18.86 7.47 13.53
C GLY A 133 -18.97 6.43 12.42
N PRO A 134 -19.90 6.62 11.47
CA PRO A 134 -20.09 5.67 10.39
C PRO A 134 -18.82 5.60 9.53
N HIS A 135 -18.27 4.41 9.41
CA HIS A 135 -17.11 4.09 8.60
C HIS A 135 -17.42 2.84 7.79
N ASP A 136 -17.04 2.83 6.52
CA ASP A 136 -17.16 1.64 5.70
C ASP A 136 -16.31 0.51 6.28
N PRO A 137 -16.73 -0.76 6.12
CA PRO A 137 -15.90 -1.87 6.57
C PRO A 137 -14.57 -1.90 5.81
N GLU A 138 -13.53 -2.35 6.48
CA GLU A 138 -12.23 -2.60 5.87
C GLU A 138 -12.13 -4.06 5.47
N VAL A 139 -12.04 -4.32 4.18
CA VAL A 139 -11.92 -5.68 3.62
C VAL A 139 -10.43 -5.99 3.45
N LEU A 140 -9.97 -7.04 4.10
CA LEU A 140 -8.59 -7.52 3.96
C LEU A 140 -8.44 -8.24 2.63
N TYR A 141 -7.45 -7.83 1.85
CA TYR A 141 -6.98 -8.54 0.65
C TYR A 141 -5.63 -9.16 0.98
N ARG A 142 -5.53 -10.47 0.81
CA ARG A 142 -4.27 -11.20 0.98
C ARG A 142 -3.81 -11.72 -0.37
N ILE A 143 -2.62 -11.32 -0.78
CA ILE A 143 -2.05 -11.61 -2.08
C ILE A 143 -0.77 -12.41 -1.91
N GLY A 144 -0.76 -13.64 -2.35
CA GLY A 144 0.40 -14.50 -2.24
C GLY A 144 0.11 -15.94 -2.63
N PRO A 145 1.14 -16.79 -2.61
CA PRO A 145 2.52 -16.44 -2.35
C PRO A 145 3.14 -15.66 -3.52
N LEU A 146 4.03 -14.73 -3.21
CA LEU A 146 4.84 -14.08 -4.24
C LEU A 146 5.95 -15.02 -4.64
N THR A 147 6.08 -15.24 -5.95
CA THR A 147 7.19 -16.02 -6.48
C THR A 147 8.45 -15.17 -6.39
N PRO A 148 9.54 -15.65 -5.78
CA PRO A 148 10.80 -14.94 -5.83
C PRO A 148 11.20 -14.78 -7.29
N HIS A 149 11.27 -13.55 -7.79
CA HIS A 149 11.92 -13.33 -9.05
C HIS A 149 13.39 -13.57 -8.82
N LEU A 150 13.87 -14.65 -9.41
CA LEU A 150 15.30 -14.81 -9.58
C LEU A 150 15.73 -13.63 -10.44
N SER A 151 16.28 -12.61 -9.81
CA SER A 151 16.86 -11.50 -10.52
C SER A 151 18.05 -12.00 -11.30
N HIS A 152 17.92 -11.96 -12.60
CA HIS A 152 19.01 -12.26 -13.50
C HIS A 152 19.82 -11.00 -13.77
#